data_93f58bf57a6d7f505607912e2f59b5c2
#
_entry.id   93f58bf57a6d7f505607912e2f59b5c2
#
_cell.length_a   1.000
_cell.length_b   1.000
_cell.length_c   1.000
_cell.angle_alpha   90.00
_cell.angle_beta   90.00
_cell.angle_gamma   90.00
#
_symmetry.space_group_name_H-M   'P 1'
#
loop_
_entity.id
_entity.type
_entity.pdbx_description
1 polymer ?
#
loop_
_entity_poly.entity_id
_entity_poly.type
_entity_poly.pdbx_seq_one_letter_code
_entity_poly.pdbx_strand_id
1 'polypeptide(L)'
;MGIPYHLTFLLRNLYAGQEATVRIGHGTTDWFQIGKGVRQGCILSPCLFNLYAEYIMRNAALEEAKAGIKIAGRNIYNLRNANDTNLMAENKELKSLLMKVKEESEKVGLKLNIQKTKVMPSGPITSWQIDGETIETVANFIFGVSKITADGDCSHEIKRRLLLGRKVMTNLDSILKSKDITLPTNVHLVKAMDFPVVMYGCESWTIKKTEHQRIDAFELWCWRRLLRVPQTASRSNQSILKAISPEYSLEGLMLKLKLQYFVHLV
;
A
#
# COMPACT_ATOMS: atom_id res chain seq x y z
N MET A 1 14.07 -20.74 -13.21
CA MET A 1 13.60 -19.35 -13.35
C MET A 1 14.13 -18.65 -14.61
N GLY A 2 14.94 -19.30 -15.43
CA GLY A 2 15.45 -18.77 -16.72
C GLY A 2 16.42 -17.59 -16.60
N ILE A 3 17.03 -17.38 -15.44
CA ILE A 3 18.03 -16.32 -15.26
C ILE A 3 19.33 -16.75 -15.93
N PRO A 4 19.93 -15.94 -16.82
CA PRO A 4 21.17 -16.27 -17.50
C PRO A 4 22.33 -16.52 -16.51
N TYR A 5 23.18 -17.50 -16.83
CA TYR A 5 24.29 -17.91 -15.96
C TYR A 5 25.23 -16.76 -15.61
N HIS A 6 25.56 -15.90 -16.57
CA HIS A 6 26.47 -14.78 -16.31
C HIS A 6 25.92 -13.80 -15.25
N LEU A 7 24.58 -13.57 -15.20
CA LEU A 7 23.97 -12.73 -14.18
C LEU A 7 24.00 -13.39 -12.81
N THR A 8 23.73 -14.69 -12.75
CA THR A 8 23.81 -15.44 -11.47
C THR A 8 25.24 -15.49 -10.96
N PHE A 9 26.24 -15.60 -11.84
CA PHE A 9 27.66 -15.54 -11.47
C PHE A 9 28.05 -14.16 -10.92
N LEU A 10 27.64 -13.06 -11.59
CA LEU A 10 27.89 -11.72 -11.10
C LEU A 10 27.24 -11.45 -9.75
N LEU A 11 26.01 -11.86 -9.57
CA LEU A 11 25.31 -11.72 -8.29
C LEU A 11 26.00 -12.54 -7.18
N ARG A 12 26.42 -13.78 -7.46
CA ARG A 12 27.17 -14.59 -6.51
C ARG A 12 28.46 -13.89 -6.05
N ASN A 13 29.21 -13.33 -6.99
CA ASN A 13 30.42 -12.58 -6.67
C ASN A 13 30.14 -11.30 -5.88
N LEU A 14 29.04 -10.61 -6.20
CA LEU A 14 28.63 -9.41 -5.47
C LEU A 14 28.31 -9.68 -4.00
N TYR A 15 27.74 -10.86 -3.71
CA TYR A 15 27.34 -11.26 -2.36
C TYR A 15 28.37 -12.16 -1.64
N ALA A 16 29.42 -12.60 -2.32
CA ALA A 16 30.47 -13.40 -1.72
C ALA A 16 31.35 -12.58 -0.77
N GLY A 17 31.59 -13.11 0.43
CA GLY A 17 32.50 -12.50 1.40
C GLY A 17 32.05 -11.14 1.94
N GLN A 18 30.77 -10.84 1.93
CA GLN A 18 30.27 -9.58 2.48
C GLN A 18 30.39 -9.57 4.01
N GLU A 19 30.90 -8.46 4.53
CA GLU A 19 31.04 -8.19 5.95
C GLU A 19 30.26 -6.94 6.35
N ALA A 20 29.85 -6.87 7.59
CA ALA A 20 29.16 -5.73 8.16
C ALA A 20 29.68 -5.40 9.55
N THR A 21 29.47 -4.15 9.94
CA THR A 21 29.65 -3.67 11.31
C THR A 21 28.43 -2.82 11.68
N VAL A 22 28.04 -2.83 12.92
CA VAL A 22 26.90 -2.08 13.44
C VAL A 22 27.40 -0.88 14.24
N ARG A 23 26.92 0.31 13.93
CA ARG A 23 27.21 1.51 14.69
C ARG A 23 26.30 1.55 15.93
N ILE A 24 26.92 1.51 17.10
CA ILE A 24 26.28 1.61 18.39
C ILE A 24 26.67 3.00 18.98
N GLY A 25 25.80 3.68 19.72
CA GLY A 25 25.96 5.07 20.15
C GLY A 25 27.36 5.53 20.62
N HIS A 26 28.22 4.61 21.09
CA HIS A 26 29.58 4.88 21.54
C HIS A 26 30.70 4.16 20.76
N GLY A 27 30.40 3.58 19.59
CA GLY A 27 31.40 2.89 18.77
C GLY A 27 30.79 2.03 17.66
N THR A 28 31.60 1.16 17.10
CA THR A 28 31.19 0.16 16.10
C THR A 28 31.52 -1.23 16.64
N THR A 29 30.72 -2.24 16.29
CA THR A 29 31.04 -3.64 16.56
C THR A 29 32.25 -4.08 15.74
N ASP A 30 32.82 -5.24 16.09
CA ASP A 30 33.73 -5.93 15.20
C ASP A 30 33.04 -6.31 13.89
N TRP A 31 33.85 -6.49 12.84
CA TRP A 31 33.36 -6.95 11.55
C TRP A 31 32.88 -8.40 11.65
N PHE A 32 31.71 -8.67 11.11
CA PHE A 32 31.15 -10.02 11.03
C PHE A 32 30.67 -10.33 9.60
N GLN A 33 30.77 -11.59 9.22
CA GLN A 33 30.36 -12.03 7.89
C GLN A 33 28.84 -12.14 7.76
N ILE A 34 28.31 -11.66 6.61
CA ILE A 34 26.90 -11.79 6.24
C ILE A 34 26.73 -13.08 5.45
N GLY A 35 26.12 -14.09 6.07
CA GLY A 35 25.88 -15.39 5.43
C GLY A 35 24.57 -15.47 4.66
N LYS A 36 23.58 -14.58 4.88
CA LYS A 36 22.23 -14.65 4.31
C LYS A 36 21.62 -13.26 4.15
N GLY A 37 20.68 -13.16 3.20
CA GLY A 37 19.86 -11.97 2.99
C GLY A 37 20.33 -11.08 1.86
N VAL A 38 19.59 -9.99 1.63
CA VAL A 38 19.92 -8.96 0.66
C VAL A 38 20.18 -7.64 1.38
N ARG A 39 21.08 -6.83 0.83
CA ARG A 39 21.49 -5.57 1.46
C ARG A 39 20.36 -4.56 1.44
N GLN A 40 19.97 -4.06 2.61
CA GLN A 40 18.98 -2.99 2.73
C GLN A 40 19.51 -1.70 2.06
N GLY A 41 18.66 -1.02 1.28
CA GLY A 41 19.01 0.19 0.55
C GLY A 41 19.75 -0.05 -0.79
N CYS A 42 20.07 -1.30 -1.14
CA CYS A 42 20.63 -1.62 -2.45
C CYS A 42 19.52 -1.66 -3.52
N ILE A 43 19.76 -1.07 -4.68
CA ILE A 43 18.80 -1.02 -5.79
C ILE A 43 18.40 -2.40 -6.32
N LEU A 44 19.26 -3.41 -6.18
CA LEU A 44 19.01 -4.79 -6.62
C LEU A 44 18.18 -5.60 -5.60
N SER A 45 18.17 -5.21 -4.34
CA SER A 45 17.56 -5.99 -3.27
C SER A 45 16.07 -6.21 -3.44
N PRO A 46 15.24 -5.24 -3.86
CA PRO A 46 13.82 -5.48 -4.12
C PRO A 46 13.59 -6.50 -5.23
N CYS A 47 14.37 -6.43 -6.33
CA CYS A 47 14.26 -7.37 -7.44
C CYS A 47 14.65 -8.78 -7.02
N LEU A 48 15.74 -8.93 -6.26
CA LEU A 48 16.20 -10.23 -5.76
C LEU A 48 15.20 -10.84 -4.77
N PHE A 49 14.63 -10.01 -3.90
CA PHE A 49 13.60 -10.47 -2.97
C PHE A 49 12.33 -10.91 -3.70
N ASN A 50 11.90 -10.17 -4.72
CA ASN A 50 10.75 -10.55 -5.54
C ASN A 50 10.97 -11.87 -6.29
N LEU A 51 12.18 -12.11 -6.83
CA LEU A 51 12.54 -13.38 -7.45
C LEU A 51 12.52 -14.53 -6.44
N TYR A 52 12.96 -14.26 -5.22
CA TYR A 52 12.95 -15.24 -4.14
C TYR A 52 11.52 -15.59 -3.69
N ALA A 53 10.67 -14.58 -3.52
CA ALA A 53 9.26 -14.79 -3.22
C ALA A 53 8.54 -15.54 -4.35
N GLU A 54 8.85 -15.23 -5.61
CA GLU A 54 8.31 -15.94 -6.78
C GLU A 54 8.72 -17.42 -6.80
N TYR A 55 9.97 -17.72 -6.45
CA TYR A 55 10.46 -19.10 -6.32
C TYR A 55 9.65 -19.90 -5.30
N ILE A 56 9.40 -19.31 -4.12
CA ILE A 56 8.59 -19.93 -3.06
C ILE A 56 7.18 -20.22 -3.56
N MET A 57 6.53 -19.23 -4.20
CA MET A 57 5.15 -19.38 -4.65
C MET A 57 5.00 -20.43 -5.76
N ARG A 58 5.97 -20.53 -6.68
CA ARG A 58 5.99 -21.58 -7.70
C ARG A 58 6.16 -22.98 -7.10
N ASN A 59 7.08 -23.12 -6.15
CA ASN A 59 7.31 -24.42 -5.49
C ASN A 59 6.13 -24.84 -4.60
N ALA A 60 5.39 -23.89 -4.04
CA ALA A 60 4.15 -24.18 -3.33
C ALA A 60 3.02 -24.71 -4.25
N ALA A 61 3.27 -24.79 -5.58
CA ALA A 61 2.34 -25.29 -6.59
C ALA A 61 0.95 -24.62 -6.53
N LEU A 62 0.93 -23.32 -6.27
CA LEU A 62 -0.31 -22.57 -6.12
C LEU A 62 -1.06 -22.42 -7.46
N GLU A 63 -0.34 -22.50 -8.59
CA GLU A 63 -0.92 -22.42 -9.93
C GLU A 63 -1.74 -23.68 -10.28
N GLU A 64 -1.34 -24.83 -9.76
CA GLU A 64 -2.03 -26.11 -9.96
C GLU A 64 -3.25 -26.28 -9.04
N ALA A 65 -3.27 -25.57 -7.91
CA ALA A 65 -4.43 -25.53 -7.05
C ALA A 65 -5.54 -24.74 -7.75
N LYS A 66 -6.74 -25.33 -7.87
CA LYS A 66 -7.94 -24.60 -8.35
C LYS A 66 -8.40 -23.50 -7.37
N ALA A 67 -7.58 -23.25 -6.35
CA ALA A 67 -7.77 -22.26 -5.32
C ALA A 67 -7.60 -20.85 -5.89
N GLY A 68 -8.33 -19.89 -5.32
CA GLY A 68 -8.29 -18.49 -5.71
C GLY A 68 -9.65 -17.92 -6.09
N ILE A 69 -9.66 -16.64 -6.37
CA ILE A 69 -10.86 -15.90 -6.78
C ILE A 69 -10.76 -15.63 -8.29
N LYS A 70 -11.80 -15.95 -9.04
CA LYS A 70 -11.84 -15.67 -10.47
C LYS A 70 -12.23 -14.22 -10.72
N ILE A 71 -11.32 -13.44 -11.31
CA ILE A 71 -11.57 -12.06 -11.73
C ILE A 71 -11.27 -11.95 -13.22
N ALA A 72 -12.25 -11.53 -14.02
CA ALA A 72 -12.15 -11.38 -15.46
C ALA A 72 -11.55 -12.63 -16.17
N GLY A 73 -11.97 -13.83 -15.75
CA GLY A 73 -11.50 -15.11 -16.29
C GLY A 73 -10.12 -15.56 -15.81
N ARG A 74 -9.41 -14.75 -15.04
CA ARG A 74 -8.11 -15.09 -14.43
C ARG A 74 -8.31 -15.53 -12.99
N ASN A 75 -7.58 -16.58 -12.59
CA ASN A 75 -7.59 -17.03 -11.20
C ASN A 75 -6.53 -16.26 -10.42
N ILE A 76 -6.96 -15.50 -9.40
CA ILE A 76 -6.09 -14.73 -8.50
C ILE A 76 -6.09 -15.39 -7.15
N TYR A 77 -4.97 -15.92 -6.71
CA TYR A 77 -4.80 -16.63 -5.45
C TYR A 77 -3.83 -15.93 -4.49
N ASN A 78 -3.01 -14.99 -4.98
CA ASN A 78 -2.15 -14.18 -4.13
C ASN A 78 -1.99 -12.75 -4.66
N LEU A 79 -1.76 -11.83 -3.74
CA LEU A 79 -1.27 -10.47 -3.99
C LEU A 79 -0.05 -10.24 -3.11
N ARG A 80 1.02 -9.70 -3.67
CA ARG A 80 2.28 -9.48 -2.97
C ARG A 80 2.71 -8.04 -3.04
N ASN A 81 3.16 -7.53 -1.91
CA ASN A 81 3.79 -6.22 -1.80
C ASN A 81 5.00 -6.34 -0.86
N ALA A 82 6.20 -6.37 -1.41
CA ALA A 82 7.44 -6.66 -0.68
C ALA A 82 7.33 -7.99 0.10
N ASN A 83 7.44 -7.95 1.43
CA ASN A 83 7.32 -9.12 2.32
C ASN A 83 5.87 -9.43 2.75
N ASP A 84 4.93 -8.56 2.43
CA ASP A 84 3.52 -8.79 2.74
C ASP A 84 2.87 -9.60 1.62
N THR A 85 2.25 -10.71 1.98
CA THR A 85 1.57 -11.60 1.04
C THR A 85 0.13 -11.81 1.49
N ASN A 86 -0.81 -11.52 0.61
CA ASN A 86 -2.22 -11.90 0.78
C ASN A 86 -2.49 -13.17 -0.03
N LEU A 87 -3.01 -14.19 0.62
CA LEU A 87 -3.52 -15.38 -0.01
C LEU A 87 -5.05 -15.29 -0.06
N MET A 88 -5.63 -15.64 -1.19
CA MET A 88 -7.07 -15.63 -1.42
C MET A 88 -7.51 -17.00 -1.89
N ALA A 89 -8.51 -17.57 -1.23
CA ALA A 89 -9.11 -18.84 -1.61
C ALA A 89 -10.45 -19.00 -0.93
N GLU A 90 -11.24 -19.96 -1.42
CA GLU A 90 -12.44 -20.41 -0.74
C GLU A 90 -12.06 -21.27 0.47
N ASN A 91 -12.63 -20.92 1.61
CA ASN A 91 -12.66 -21.58 2.92
C ASN A 91 -11.59 -22.65 3.24
N LYS A 92 -11.78 -23.93 2.85
CA LYS A 92 -10.88 -25.02 3.23
C LYS A 92 -9.52 -25.00 2.50
N GLU A 93 -9.49 -24.43 1.32
CA GLU A 93 -8.29 -24.38 0.48
C GLU A 93 -7.28 -23.36 1.00
N LEU A 94 -7.73 -22.27 1.64
CA LEU A 94 -6.85 -21.23 2.16
C LEU A 94 -5.85 -21.76 3.19
N LYS A 95 -6.30 -22.69 4.07
CA LYS A 95 -5.41 -23.31 5.08
C LYS A 95 -4.35 -24.18 4.41
N SER A 96 -4.74 -24.98 3.42
CA SER A 96 -3.81 -25.82 2.66
C SER A 96 -2.77 -24.98 1.91
N LEU A 97 -3.21 -23.88 1.26
CA LEU A 97 -2.32 -22.93 0.59
C LEU A 97 -1.32 -22.30 1.55
N LEU A 98 -1.80 -21.82 2.69
CA LEU A 98 -0.93 -21.20 3.68
C LEU A 98 0.11 -22.16 4.24
N MET A 99 -0.27 -23.42 4.49
CA MET A 99 0.67 -24.46 4.95
C MET A 99 1.74 -24.78 3.90
N LYS A 100 1.37 -24.90 2.61
CA LYS A 100 2.33 -25.09 1.52
C LYS A 100 3.33 -23.93 1.41
N VAL A 101 2.82 -22.68 1.44
CA VAL A 101 3.67 -21.48 1.41
C VAL A 101 4.60 -21.45 2.61
N LYS A 102 4.12 -21.81 3.82
CA LYS A 102 4.91 -21.91 5.02
C LYS A 102 6.05 -22.93 4.86
N GLU A 103 5.76 -24.15 4.43
CA GLU A 103 6.75 -25.21 4.22
C GLU A 103 7.82 -24.80 3.22
N GLU A 104 7.43 -24.24 2.06
CA GLU A 104 8.39 -23.79 1.05
C GLU A 104 9.23 -22.60 1.54
N SER A 105 8.62 -21.69 2.32
CA SER A 105 9.34 -20.58 2.93
C SER A 105 10.39 -21.05 3.95
N GLU A 106 10.04 -22.04 4.77
CA GLU A 106 10.95 -22.59 5.78
C GLU A 106 12.15 -23.32 5.17
N LYS A 107 11.97 -24.05 4.05
CA LYS A 107 13.06 -24.68 3.29
C LYS A 107 14.14 -23.69 2.86
N VAL A 108 13.75 -22.47 2.61
CA VAL A 108 14.66 -21.39 2.17
C VAL A 108 15.03 -20.41 3.30
N GLY A 109 14.66 -20.72 4.53
CA GLY A 109 15.06 -19.97 5.73
C GLY A 109 14.19 -18.76 6.06
N LEU A 110 13.01 -18.61 5.44
CA LEU A 110 12.00 -17.61 5.82
C LEU A 110 10.97 -18.27 6.76
N LYS A 111 10.66 -17.59 7.85
CA LYS A 111 9.64 -18.05 8.80
C LYS A 111 8.40 -17.18 8.71
N LEU A 112 7.22 -17.82 8.67
CA LEU A 112 5.94 -17.14 8.77
C LEU A 112 5.84 -16.47 10.15
N ASN A 113 5.50 -15.18 10.16
CA ASN A 113 5.23 -14.47 11.41
C ASN A 113 3.75 -14.65 11.77
N ILE A 114 3.44 -15.65 12.59
CA ILE A 114 2.06 -16.01 12.97
C ILE A 114 1.36 -14.84 13.68
N GLN A 115 2.05 -14.11 14.54
CA GLN A 115 1.47 -12.98 15.27
C GLN A 115 1.06 -11.82 14.36
N LYS A 116 1.75 -11.62 13.22
CA LYS A 116 1.39 -10.62 12.20
C LYS A 116 0.44 -11.15 11.14
N THR A 117 0.29 -12.46 11.03
CA THR A 117 -0.61 -13.10 10.08
C THR A 117 -2.05 -12.95 10.56
N LYS A 118 -2.94 -12.50 9.68
CA LYS A 118 -4.34 -12.27 9.98
C LYS A 118 -5.22 -12.95 8.95
N VAL A 119 -6.40 -13.38 9.35
CA VAL A 119 -7.42 -13.94 8.47
C VAL A 119 -8.60 -12.99 8.41
N MET A 120 -9.03 -12.65 7.20
CA MET A 120 -10.24 -11.86 6.97
C MET A 120 -11.26 -12.72 6.23
N PRO A 121 -12.22 -13.33 6.93
CA PRO A 121 -13.26 -14.12 6.32
C PRO A 121 -14.41 -13.25 5.80
N SER A 122 -15.04 -13.69 4.71
CA SER A 122 -16.30 -13.10 4.22
C SER A 122 -17.55 -13.74 4.85
N GLY A 123 -17.37 -14.72 5.76
CA GLY A 123 -18.43 -15.44 6.45
C GLY A 123 -18.02 -15.87 7.86
N PRO A 124 -18.91 -16.50 8.61
CA PRO A 124 -18.63 -16.91 9.98
C PRO A 124 -17.53 -17.98 10.03
N ILE A 125 -16.37 -17.64 10.59
CA ILE A 125 -15.29 -18.56 10.90
C ILE A 125 -15.05 -18.55 12.40
N THR A 126 -15.05 -19.72 13.02
CA THR A 126 -14.99 -19.87 14.48
C THR A 126 -13.57 -19.75 15.04
N SER A 127 -12.56 -20.28 14.39
CA SER A 127 -11.16 -20.11 14.78
C SER A 127 -10.22 -20.66 13.72
N TRP A 128 -9.02 -20.06 13.59
CA TRP A 128 -7.94 -20.54 12.75
C TRP A 128 -6.69 -20.80 13.60
N GLN A 129 -6.10 -21.98 13.44
CA GLN A 129 -4.87 -22.34 14.14
C GLN A 129 -3.81 -22.84 13.15
N ILE A 130 -2.57 -22.41 13.35
CA ILE A 130 -1.37 -22.88 12.68
C ILE A 130 -0.36 -23.28 13.77
N ASP A 131 0.15 -24.50 13.72
CA ASP A 131 1.11 -25.04 14.69
C ASP A 131 0.68 -24.90 16.15
N GLY A 132 -0.62 -24.99 16.41
CA GLY A 132 -1.19 -24.80 17.76
C GLY A 132 -1.38 -23.35 18.19
N GLU A 133 -0.91 -22.38 17.41
CA GLU A 133 -1.15 -20.95 17.66
C GLU A 133 -2.42 -20.47 16.94
N THR A 134 -3.23 -19.68 17.64
CA THR A 134 -4.45 -19.11 17.08
C THR A 134 -4.13 -17.87 16.25
N ILE A 135 -4.61 -17.82 15.00
CA ILE A 135 -4.49 -16.67 14.14
C ILE A 135 -5.65 -15.69 14.41
N GLU A 136 -5.31 -14.41 14.49
CA GLU A 136 -6.28 -13.33 14.67
C GLU A 136 -7.22 -13.24 13.46
N THR A 137 -8.51 -13.28 13.72
CA THR A 137 -9.56 -13.01 12.72
C THR A 137 -9.93 -11.54 12.77
N VAL A 138 -9.88 -10.86 11.62
CA VAL A 138 -10.10 -9.42 11.52
C VAL A 138 -11.17 -9.07 10.50
N ALA A 139 -11.94 -8.01 10.77
CA ALA A 139 -12.92 -7.47 9.82
C ALA A 139 -12.29 -6.51 8.79
N ASN A 140 -11.06 -6.07 9.03
CA ASN A 140 -10.32 -5.17 8.14
C ASN A 140 -8.81 -5.30 8.39
N PHE A 141 -8.02 -4.99 7.37
CA PHE A 141 -6.56 -4.91 7.48
C PHE A 141 -5.98 -3.84 6.52
N ILE A 142 -4.71 -3.51 6.68
CA ILE A 142 -4.01 -2.59 5.79
C ILE A 142 -3.08 -3.40 4.88
N PHE A 143 -3.29 -3.27 3.56
CA PHE A 143 -2.43 -3.85 2.55
C PHE A 143 -2.06 -2.80 1.50
N GLY A 144 -0.78 -2.74 1.13
CA GLY A 144 -0.30 -1.72 0.19
C GLY A 144 -0.63 -0.29 0.62
N VAL A 145 -0.64 -0.03 1.96
CA VAL A 145 -1.02 1.26 2.57
C VAL A 145 -2.51 1.61 2.43
N SER A 146 -3.36 0.72 1.90
CA SER A 146 -4.82 0.90 1.81
C SER A 146 -5.55 0.01 2.81
N LYS A 147 -6.58 0.52 3.45
CA LYS A 147 -7.42 -0.23 4.38
C LYS A 147 -8.49 -0.99 3.59
N ILE A 148 -8.44 -2.32 3.70
CA ILE A 148 -9.40 -3.24 3.09
C ILE A 148 -10.34 -3.76 4.17
N THR A 149 -11.62 -3.86 3.86
CA THR A 149 -12.68 -4.36 4.75
C THR A 149 -13.34 -5.59 4.17
N ALA A 150 -13.83 -6.48 5.02
CA ALA A 150 -14.46 -7.73 4.61
C ALA A 150 -15.76 -7.53 3.80
N ASP A 151 -16.46 -6.42 4.02
CA ASP A 151 -17.68 -6.02 3.30
C ASP A 151 -17.40 -5.24 2.01
N GLY A 152 -16.13 -4.94 1.71
CA GLY A 152 -15.73 -4.14 0.54
C GLY A 152 -16.10 -2.64 0.63
N ASP A 153 -16.53 -2.13 1.81
CA ASP A 153 -16.90 -0.73 1.97
C ASP A 153 -15.66 0.17 2.09
N CYS A 154 -15.50 1.05 1.12
CA CYS A 154 -14.39 2.00 1.06
C CYS A 154 -14.54 3.22 2.00
N SER A 155 -15.69 3.41 2.65
CA SER A 155 -15.98 4.59 3.48
C SER A 155 -14.94 4.80 4.60
N HIS A 156 -14.44 3.73 5.19
CA HIS A 156 -13.40 3.78 6.22
C HIS A 156 -12.05 4.24 5.66
N GLU A 157 -11.67 3.76 4.48
CA GLU A 157 -10.43 4.18 3.82
C GLU A 157 -10.53 5.63 3.36
N ILE A 158 -11.64 6.05 2.74
CA ILE A 158 -11.86 7.43 2.34
C ILE A 158 -11.72 8.38 3.53
N LYS A 159 -12.38 8.09 4.65
CA LYS A 159 -12.24 8.88 5.88
C LYS A 159 -10.79 8.96 6.37
N ARG A 160 -10.10 7.82 6.35
CA ARG A 160 -8.68 7.75 6.77
C ARG A 160 -7.80 8.63 5.87
N ARG A 161 -8.00 8.58 4.55
CA ARG A 161 -7.24 9.37 3.57
C ARG A 161 -7.50 10.86 3.73
N LEU A 162 -8.75 11.27 3.91
CA LEU A 162 -9.09 12.67 4.19
C LEU A 162 -8.44 13.18 5.50
N LEU A 163 -8.33 12.33 6.53
CA LEU A 163 -7.62 12.69 7.75
C LEU A 163 -6.10 12.84 7.52
N LEU A 164 -5.50 11.96 6.71
CA LEU A 164 -4.09 12.07 6.34
C LEU A 164 -3.83 13.35 5.54
N GLY A 165 -4.69 13.69 4.58
CA GLY A 165 -4.62 14.95 3.86
C GLY A 165 -4.70 16.15 4.79
N ARG A 166 -5.64 16.16 5.74
CA ARG A 166 -5.69 17.25 6.76
C ARG A 166 -4.38 17.39 7.52
N LYS A 167 -3.71 16.27 7.85
CA LYS A 167 -2.41 16.30 8.51
C LYS A 167 -1.33 16.89 7.60
N VAL A 168 -1.30 16.52 6.33
CA VAL A 168 -0.37 17.09 5.33
C VAL A 168 -0.59 18.59 5.21
N MET A 169 -1.84 19.04 4.99
CA MET A 169 -2.19 20.46 4.93
C MET A 169 -1.75 21.24 6.19
N THR A 170 -1.85 20.61 7.37
CA THR A 170 -1.41 21.25 8.62
C THR A 170 0.12 21.36 8.66
N ASN A 171 0.85 20.36 8.19
CA ASN A 171 2.31 20.40 8.11
C ASN A 171 2.81 21.43 7.08
N LEU A 172 2.04 21.70 6.03
CA LEU A 172 2.36 22.71 5.04
C LEU A 172 2.03 24.15 5.49
N ASP A 173 1.40 24.34 6.62
CA ASP A 173 0.87 25.65 7.06
C ASP A 173 1.92 26.75 7.10
N SER A 174 3.14 26.46 7.53
CA SER A 174 4.25 27.43 7.57
C SER A 174 4.61 27.94 6.18
N ILE A 175 4.60 27.06 5.19
CA ILE A 175 4.90 27.38 3.79
C ILE A 175 3.71 28.13 3.16
N LEU A 176 2.49 27.61 3.31
CA LEU A 176 1.28 28.20 2.76
C LEU A 176 0.98 29.58 3.33
N LYS A 177 1.48 29.91 4.52
CA LYS A 177 1.36 31.22 5.16
C LYS A 177 2.45 32.21 4.78
N SER A 178 3.51 31.80 4.09
CA SER A 178 4.56 32.71 3.62
C SER A 178 3.98 33.73 2.66
N LYS A 179 4.38 35.00 2.81
CA LYS A 179 4.00 36.08 1.91
C LYS A 179 4.79 36.06 0.59
N ASP A 180 5.92 35.38 0.59
CA ASP A 180 6.86 35.33 -0.55
C ASP A 180 6.39 34.30 -1.61
N ILE A 181 5.39 33.48 -1.27
CA ILE A 181 4.89 32.42 -2.16
C ILE A 181 3.56 32.87 -2.79
N THR A 182 3.51 32.87 -4.11
CA THR A 182 2.31 33.28 -4.85
C THR A 182 1.16 32.29 -4.68
N LEU A 183 -0.07 32.77 -4.87
CA LEU A 183 -1.27 31.92 -4.79
C LEU A 183 -1.21 30.72 -5.79
N PRO A 184 -0.83 30.92 -7.07
CA PRO A 184 -0.71 29.79 -8.00
C PRO A 184 0.29 28.74 -7.55
N THR A 185 1.44 29.16 -6.98
CA THR A 185 2.45 28.25 -6.43
C THR A 185 1.89 27.46 -5.25
N ASN A 186 1.17 28.10 -4.35
CA ASN A 186 0.51 27.46 -3.22
C ASN A 186 -0.55 26.43 -3.68
N VAL A 187 -1.34 26.76 -4.71
CA VAL A 187 -2.32 25.83 -5.32
C VAL A 187 -1.59 24.62 -5.90
N HIS A 188 -0.49 24.85 -6.62
CA HIS A 188 0.32 23.76 -7.16
C HIS A 188 0.89 22.86 -6.05
N LEU A 189 1.37 23.47 -4.97
CA LEU A 189 1.90 22.74 -3.82
C LEU A 189 0.85 21.82 -3.18
N VAL A 190 -0.37 22.31 -2.96
CA VAL A 190 -1.47 21.50 -2.42
C VAL A 190 -1.78 20.34 -3.36
N LYS A 191 -1.89 20.61 -4.66
CA LYS A 191 -2.14 19.57 -5.67
C LYS A 191 -1.03 18.53 -5.77
N ALA A 192 0.24 18.92 -5.56
CA ALA A 192 1.39 18.03 -5.66
C ALA A 192 1.66 17.23 -4.37
N MET A 193 1.36 17.78 -3.20
CA MET A 193 1.74 17.20 -1.91
C MET A 193 0.56 16.56 -1.16
N ASP A 194 -0.60 17.20 -1.18
CA ASP A 194 -1.76 16.77 -0.40
C ASP A 194 -2.69 15.84 -1.18
N PHE A 195 -3.08 16.23 -2.39
CA PHE A 195 -4.02 15.44 -3.21
C PHE A 195 -3.55 14.03 -3.52
N PRO A 196 -2.26 13.75 -3.83
CA PRO A 196 -1.80 12.38 -4.04
C PRO A 196 -1.93 11.49 -2.79
N VAL A 197 -1.79 12.05 -1.59
CA VAL A 197 -1.99 11.32 -0.33
C VAL A 197 -3.45 10.93 -0.15
N VAL A 198 -4.36 11.85 -0.49
CA VAL A 198 -5.81 11.62 -0.41
C VAL A 198 -6.29 10.65 -1.48
N MET A 199 -5.81 10.78 -2.72
CA MET A 199 -6.24 9.99 -3.87
C MET A 199 -5.60 8.61 -3.96
N TYR A 200 -4.61 8.28 -3.13
CA TYR A 200 -3.91 7.00 -3.22
C TYR A 200 -4.85 5.81 -3.09
N GLY A 201 -4.90 4.97 -4.14
CA GLY A 201 -5.75 3.79 -4.22
C GLY A 201 -7.22 4.09 -4.57
N CYS A 202 -7.54 5.33 -4.95
CA CYS A 202 -8.92 5.73 -5.26
C CYS A 202 -9.50 5.02 -6.49
N GLU A 203 -8.67 4.41 -7.31
CA GLU A 203 -9.06 3.63 -8.48
C GLU A 203 -9.99 2.47 -8.10
N SER A 204 -9.75 1.87 -6.94
CA SER A 204 -10.52 0.74 -6.41
C SER A 204 -11.78 1.16 -5.63
N TRP A 205 -11.98 2.45 -5.35
CA TRP A 205 -13.05 2.87 -4.46
C TRP A 205 -14.41 2.90 -5.17
N THR A 206 -15.42 2.35 -4.49
CA THR A 206 -16.83 2.60 -4.82
C THR A 206 -17.31 3.76 -3.97
N ILE A 207 -17.36 4.95 -4.57
CA ILE A 207 -17.70 6.20 -3.86
C ILE A 207 -19.21 6.32 -3.77
N LYS A 208 -19.76 6.37 -2.55
CA LYS A 208 -21.18 6.59 -2.29
C LYS A 208 -21.47 8.11 -2.22
N LYS A 209 -22.74 8.49 -2.32
CA LYS A 209 -23.17 9.91 -2.28
C LYS A 209 -22.64 10.66 -1.05
N THR A 210 -22.61 10.01 0.10
CA THR A 210 -22.11 10.60 1.35
C THR A 210 -20.60 10.83 1.32
N GLU A 211 -19.84 10.01 0.61
CA GLU A 211 -18.39 10.16 0.43
C GLU A 211 -18.06 11.27 -0.55
N HIS A 212 -18.85 11.45 -1.63
CA HIS A 212 -18.75 12.62 -2.53
C HIS A 212 -18.81 13.92 -1.72
N GLN A 213 -19.83 14.06 -0.88
CA GLN A 213 -19.98 15.24 -0.03
C GLN A 213 -18.79 15.46 0.93
N ARG A 214 -18.18 14.39 1.44
CA ARG A 214 -17.00 14.49 2.30
C ARG A 214 -15.75 14.91 1.54
N ILE A 215 -15.57 14.40 0.32
CA ILE A 215 -14.46 14.75 -0.57
C ILE A 215 -14.56 16.24 -0.96
N ASP A 216 -15.73 16.69 -1.37
CA ASP A 216 -16.00 18.09 -1.72
C ASP A 216 -15.78 19.02 -0.51
N ALA A 217 -16.27 18.63 0.67
CA ALA A 217 -16.07 19.39 1.88
C ALA A 217 -14.59 19.50 2.28
N PHE A 218 -13.81 18.42 2.05
CA PHE A 218 -12.38 18.43 2.27
C PHE A 218 -11.66 19.36 1.28
N GLU A 219 -11.97 19.27 -0.01
CA GLU A 219 -11.38 20.15 -1.02
C GLU A 219 -11.64 21.62 -0.70
N LEU A 220 -12.90 21.97 -0.40
CA LEU A 220 -13.26 23.31 0.02
C LEU A 220 -12.54 23.77 1.28
N TRP A 221 -12.34 22.86 2.25
CA TRP A 221 -11.56 23.14 3.46
C TRP A 221 -10.11 23.46 3.11
N CYS A 222 -9.47 22.73 2.17
CA CYS A 222 -8.11 23.00 1.71
C CYS A 222 -8.03 24.41 1.10
N TRP A 223 -8.96 24.76 0.20
CA TRP A 223 -8.97 26.04 -0.49
C TRP A 223 -9.27 27.22 0.46
N ARG A 224 -10.21 27.05 1.40
CA ARG A 224 -10.46 28.06 2.44
C ARG A 224 -9.22 28.32 3.30
N ARG A 225 -8.53 27.25 3.70
CA ARG A 225 -7.30 27.34 4.48
C ARG A 225 -6.20 28.07 3.71
N LEU A 226 -6.02 27.76 2.44
CA LEU A 226 -5.06 28.42 1.55
C LEU A 226 -5.37 29.90 1.37
N LEU A 227 -6.64 30.25 1.15
CA LEU A 227 -7.10 31.64 1.03
C LEU A 227 -7.24 32.37 2.38
N ARG A 228 -6.97 31.71 3.50
CA ARG A 228 -7.13 32.25 4.87
C ARG A 228 -8.54 32.74 5.16
N VAL A 229 -9.54 32.07 4.60
CA VAL A 229 -10.96 32.39 4.80
C VAL A 229 -11.53 31.46 5.87
N PRO A 230 -11.88 31.96 7.08
CA PRO A 230 -12.48 31.11 8.11
C PRO A 230 -13.83 30.56 7.65
N GLN A 231 -14.23 29.41 8.20
CA GLN A 231 -15.54 28.80 7.86
C GLN A 231 -16.73 29.70 8.25
N THR A 232 -16.56 30.53 9.25
CA THR A 232 -17.58 31.49 9.72
C THR A 232 -17.72 32.72 8.82
N ALA A 233 -16.78 32.92 7.88
CA ALA A 233 -16.89 34.04 6.95
C ALA A 233 -18.02 33.84 5.95
N SER A 234 -18.80 34.87 5.67
CA SER A 234 -19.93 34.86 4.74
C SER A 234 -19.54 34.72 3.26
N ARG A 235 -18.39 34.13 2.97
CA ARG A 235 -17.90 33.91 1.61
C ARG A 235 -18.42 32.58 1.04
N SER A 236 -19.15 32.65 -0.08
CA SER A 236 -19.74 31.45 -0.70
C SER A 236 -18.70 30.46 -1.23
N ASN A 237 -19.04 29.18 -1.26
CA ASN A 237 -18.17 28.14 -1.82
C ASN A 237 -17.84 28.41 -3.29
N GLN A 238 -18.80 28.91 -4.06
CA GLN A 238 -18.58 29.30 -5.46
C GLN A 238 -17.53 30.40 -5.61
N SER A 239 -17.51 31.40 -4.71
CA SER A 239 -16.51 32.46 -4.75
C SER A 239 -15.11 31.95 -4.36
N ILE A 240 -15.01 30.93 -3.51
CA ILE A 240 -13.75 30.26 -3.18
C ILE A 240 -13.21 29.50 -4.41
N LEU A 241 -14.05 28.67 -5.02
CA LEU A 241 -13.67 27.90 -6.22
C LEU A 241 -13.31 28.82 -7.39
N LYS A 242 -14.04 29.93 -7.58
CA LYS A 242 -13.71 30.93 -8.62
C LYS A 242 -12.35 31.59 -8.38
N ALA A 243 -11.98 31.85 -7.12
CA ALA A 243 -10.69 32.45 -6.78
C ALA A 243 -9.51 31.49 -7.02
N ILE A 244 -9.70 30.19 -6.82
CA ILE A 244 -8.70 29.14 -7.06
C ILE A 244 -8.68 28.76 -8.54
N SER A 245 -9.86 28.73 -9.21
CA SER A 245 -10.06 28.25 -10.59
C SER A 245 -9.36 26.93 -10.86
N PRO A 246 -9.65 25.86 -10.09
CA PRO A 246 -9.01 24.57 -10.32
C PRO A 246 -9.48 24.02 -11.68
N GLU A 247 -8.54 23.49 -12.48
CA GLU A 247 -8.85 22.83 -13.76
C GLU A 247 -9.80 21.64 -13.57
N TYR A 248 -9.55 20.86 -12.50
CA TYR A 248 -10.38 19.74 -12.06
C TYR A 248 -10.61 19.84 -10.57
N SER A 249 -11.80 19.43 -10.11
CA SER A 249 -12.05 19.18 -8.70
C SER A 249 -11.25 17.94 -8.23
N LEU A 250 -11.10 17.77 -6.92
CA LEU A 250 -10.45 16.58 -6.34
C LEU A 250 -11.18 15.30 -6.80
N GLU A 251 -12.50 15.31 -6.82
CA GLU A 251 -13.31 14.21 -7.35
C GLU A 251 -13.07 13.98 -8.85
N GLY A 252 -12.98 15.03 -9.64
CA GLY A 252 -12.64 14.95 -11.06
C GLY A 252 -11.28 14.34 -11.33
N LEU A 253 -10.28 14.63 -10.47
CA LEU A 253 -8.97 14.00 -10.52
C LEU A 253 -9.05 12.51 -10.15
N MET A 254 -9.82 12.13 -9.14
CA MET A 254 -10.05 10.71 -8.78
C MET A 254 -10.69 9.95 -9.93
N LEU A 255 -11.70 10.53 -10.57
CA LEU A 255 -12.35 9.93 -11.74
C LEU A 255 -11.38 9.76 -12.91
N LYS A 256 -10.53 10.76 -13.16
CA LYS A 256 -9.49 10.68 -14.20
C LYS A 256 -8.53 9.53 -13.94
N LEU A 257 -8.02 9.37 -12.71
CA LEU A 257 -7.16 8.26 -12.32
C LEU A 257 -7.86 6.91 -12.50
N LYS A 258 -9.12 6.82 -12.11
CA LYS A 258 -9.93 5.62 -12.27
C LYS A 258 -10.10 5.22 -13.73
N LEU A 259 -10.39 6.17 -14.61
CA LEU A 259 -10.50 5.93 -16.05
C LEU A 259 -9.16 5.51 -16.66
N GLN A 260 -8.07 6.15 -16.29
CA GLN A 260 -6.72 5.75 -16.72
C GLN A 260 -6.40 4.31 -16.32
N TYR A 261 -6.73 3.92 -15.10
CA TYR A 261 -6.53 2.55 -14.61
C TYR A 261 -7.34 1.54 -15.44
N PHE A 262 -8.60 1.83 -15.76
CA PHE A 262 -9.44 0.96 -16.61
C PHE A 262 -8.88 0.78 -18.03
N VAL A 263 -8.31 1.82 -18.63
CA VAL A 263 -7.68 1.73 -19.96
C VAL A 263 -6.49 0.77 -19.97
N HIS A 264 -5.79 0.61 -18.85
CA HIS A 264 -4.69 -0.36 -18.74
C HIS A 264 -5.14 -1.80 -18.44
N LEU A 265 -6.41 -2.01 -18.08
CA LEU A 265 -6.97 -3.35 -17.81
C LEU A 265 -7.62 -3.99 -19.04
N VAL A 266 -7.96 -3.21 -20.04
CA VAL A 266 -8.55 -3.62 -21.33
C VAL A 266 -7.47 -3.73 -22.38
#